data_b97b21f9f7fe570750b00f33c5d4f274
#
_entry.id   b97b21f9f7fe570750b00f33c5d4f274
#
_cell.length_a   1.000
_cell.length_b   1.000
_cell.length_c   1.000
_cell.angle_alpha   90.00
_cell.angle_beta   90.00
_cell.angle_gamma   90.00
#
_symmetry.space_group_name_H-M   'P 1'
#
loop_
_entity.id
_entity.type
_entity.pdbx_description
1 polymer ?
#
loop_
_entity_poly.entity_id
_entity_poly.type
_entity_poly.pdbx_seq_one_letter_code
_entity_poly.pdbx_strand_id
1 'polypeptide(L)'
;MQAEKTALSPEAFEQAILAKGQYYHIYHPFHIMMHEGQATQQQIQAWVANRFYYQINIPLKDAAIMANCPDQRVRQEWIQRMIDQDGVYPDGGGREAWLSLAEAVGLTREQVISEELVLPGVRFAVDAYVNFARRTSWREAASSSLTELFAPQIHQSRLESWPKHYPWIKEEGYTYFRSRLSQARRDVEHGLTITLDSFKTVEQQERMLEILQFKLDILWTILDALSLAYVHNQAPYQSVTTDNVWHK
;
A
#
# COMPACT_ATOMS: atom_id res chain seq x y z
N MET A 1 -29.21 -5.78 30.34
CA MET A 1 -29.51 -4.84 29.26
C MET A 1 -28.18 -4.36 28.68
N GLN A 2 -27.82 -4.79 27.49
CA GLN A 2 -26.74 -4.15 26.76
C GLN A 2 -27.24 -2.76 26.34
N ALA A 3 -26.47 -1.72 26.62
CA ALA A 3 -26.78 -0.39 26.14
C ALA A 3 -26.85 -0.44 24.61
N GLU A 4 -27.92 0.09 24.02
CA GLU A 4 -28.10 0.16 22.58
C GLU A 4 -26.97 1.04 22.02
N LYS A 5 -26.10 0.45 21.22
CA LYS A 5 -25.00 1.21 20.57
C LYS A 5 -25.62 2.22 19.61
N THR A 6 -25.26 3.48 19.74
CA THR A 6 -25.65 4.53 18.79
C THR A 6 -24.54 4.78 17.79
N ALA A 7 -24.91 5.14 16.55
CA ALA A 7 -23.92 5.51 15.53
C ALA A 7 -23.10 6.74 15.98
N LEU A 8 -21.83 6.74 15.67
CA LEU A 8 -20.93 7.86 15.93
C LEU A 8 -21.31 9.07 15.08
N SER A 9 -21.12 10.28 15.61
CA SER A 9 -21.16 11.47 14.79
C SER A 9 -20.07 11.42 13.70
N PRO A 10 -20.18 12.19 12.59
CA PRO A 10 -19.13 12.24 11.59
C PRO A 10 -17.74 12.51 12.16
N GLU A 11 -17.62 13.44 13.09
CA GLU A 11 -16.36 13.81 13.75
C GLU A 11 -15.82 12.66 14.64
N ALA A 12 -16.69 12.01 15.40
CA ALA A 12 -16.30 10.87 16.23
C ALA A 12 -15.92 9.66 15.37
N PHE A 13 -16.60 9.45 14.24
CA PHE A 13 -16.27 8.39 13.29
C PHE A 13 -14.92 8.66 12.60
N GLU A 14 -14.65 9.89 12.18
CA GLU A 14 -13.35 10.30 11.66
C GLU A 14 -12.24 10.06 12.68
N GLN A 15 -12.46 10.41 13.95
CA GLN A 15 -11.48 10.12 15.01
C GLN A 15 -11.26 8.62 15.21
N ALA A 16 -12.29 7.79 15.09
CA ALA A 16 -12.15 6.33 15.14
C ALA A 16 -11.34 5.77 13.96
N ILE A 17 -11.51 6.34 12.77
CA ILE A 17 -10.69 6.03 11.58
C ILE A 17 -9.23 6.42 11.83
N LEU A 18 -8.98 7.65 12.30
CA LEU A 18 -7.62 8.13 12.59
C LEU A 18 -6.92 7.31 13.67
N ALA A 19 -7.67 6.84 14.69
CA ALA A 19 -7.12 5.98 15.74
C ALA A 19 -6.58 4.64 15.22
N LYS A 20 -7.04 4.17 14.03
CA LYS A 20 -6.46 3.00 13.36
C LYS A 20 -5.03 3.22 12.89
N GLY A 21 -4.55 4.46 12.83
CA GLY A 21 -3.17 4.78 12.49
C GLY A 21 -2.12 4.12 13.38
N GLN A 22 -2.49 3.74 14.62
CA GLN A 22 -1.61 2.96 15.52
C GLN A 22 -1.24 1.59 14.96
N TYR A 23 -2.02 1.05 14.01
CA TYR A 23 -1.75 -0.22 13.33
C TYR A 23 -1.09 -0.02 11.96
N TYR A 24 -0.70 1.20 11.60
CA TYR A 24 -0.05 1.47 10.33
C TYR A 24 1.35 0.86 10.30
N HIS A 25 1.73 0.31 9.16
CA HIS A 25 2.99 -0.42 8.99
C HIS A 25 4.28 0.41 9.15
N ILE A 26 4.15 1.72 9.42
CA ILE A 26 5.29 2.56 9.84
C ILE A 26 5.91 2.07 11.16
N TYR A 27 5.11 1.40 11.99
CA TYR A 27 5.54 0.81 13.26
C TYR A 27 6.03 -0.64 13.12
N HIS A 28 6.01 -1.21 11.94
CA HIS A 28 6.51 -2.56 11.69
C HIS A 28 8.03 -2.61 11.89
N PRO A 29 8.60 -3.64 12.57
CA PRO A 29 10.04 -3.73 12.83
C PRO A 29 10.91 -3.61 11.58
N PHE A 30 10.50 -4.21 10.45
CA PHE A 30 11.20 -4.08 9.18
C PHE A 30 11.23 -2.64 8.66
N HIS A 31 10.14 -1.88 8.82
CA HIS A 31 10.11 -0.46 8.46
C HIS A 31 11.02 0.36 9.35
N ILE A 32 10.97 0.13 10.68
CA ILE A 32 11.83 0.82 11.65
C ILE A 32 13.30 0.57 11.32
N MET A 33 13.69 -0.68 11.06
CA MET A 33 15.04 -1.06 10.64
C MET A 33 15.49 -0.27 9.39
N MET A 34 14.63 -0.12 8.37
CA MET A 34 14.93 0.69 7.20
C MET A 34 15.06 2.19 7.53
N HIS A 35 14.21 2.69 8.42
CA HIS A 35 14.21 4.10 8.80
C HIS A 35 15.45 4.49 9.62
N GLU A 36 15.91 3.60 10.49
CA GLU A 36 17.06 3.80 11.37
C GLU A 36 18.42 3.50 10.70
N GLY A 37 18.42 3.15 9.42
CA GLY A 37 19.66 2.88 8.69
C GLY A 37 20.29 1.53 8.99
N GLN A 38 19.56 0.62 9.61
CA GLN A 38 20.03 -0.72 10.00
C GLN A 38 19.83 -1.76 8.91
N ALA A 39 19.06 -1.45 7.86
CA ALA A 39 18.81 -2.37 6.77
C ALA A 39 20.03 -2.50 5.86
N THR A 40 20.35 -3.72 5.46
CA THR A 40 21.35 -3.99 4.43
C THR A 40 20.86 -3.57 3.04
N GLN A 41 21.80 -3.43 2.09
CA GLN A 41 21.44 -3.15 0.70
C GLN A 41 20.48 -4.22 0.14
N GLN A 42 20.73 -5.50 0.42
CA GLN A 42 19.86 -6.59 -0.01
C GLN A 42 18.43 -6.45 0.55
N GLN A 43 18.28 -6.05 1.81
CA GLN A 43 16.96 -5.85 2.42
C GLN A 43 16.21 -4.67 1.80
N ILE A 44 16.90 -3.57 1.48
CA ILE A 44 16.31 -2.44 0.74
C ILE A 44 15.90 -2.88 -0.67
N GLN A 45 16.78 -3.58 -1.40
CA GLN A 45 16.48 -4.12 -2.73
C GLN A 45 15.27 -5.06 -2.69
N ALA A 46 15.24 -5.98 -1.72
CA ALA A 46 14.12 -6.90 -1.54
C ALA A 46 12.80 -6.15 -1.28
N TRP A 47 12.82 -5.13 -0.43
CA TRP A 47 11.64 -4.30 -0.19
C TRP A 47 11.18 -3.59 -1.46
N VAL A 48 12.09 -2.99 -2.22
CA VAL A 48 11.76 -2.28 -3.48
C VAL A 48 11.12 -3.24 -4.48
N ALA A 49 11.71 -4.42 -4.72
CA ALA A 49 11.20 -5.40 -5.66
C ALA A 49 9.81 -5.93 -5.25
N ASN A 50 9.63 -6.28 -3.97
CA ASN A 50 8.37 -6.80 -3.45
C ASN A 50 7.26 -5.74 -3.42
N ARG A 51 7.60 -4.51 -3.07
CA ARG A 51 6.63 -3.41 -3.03
C ARG A 51 6.19 -2.98 -4.44
N PHE A 52 7.00 -3.25 -5.47
CA PHE A 52 6.63 -3.04 -6.87
C PHE A 52 5.38 -3.84 -7.24
N TYR A 53 5.26 -5.09 -6.79
CA TYR A 53 4.05 -5.89 -7.03
C TYR A 53 2.78 -5.22 -6.49
N TYR A 54 2.86 -4.63 -5.30
CA TYR A 54 1.76 -3.80 -4.81
C TYR A 54 1.54 -2.57 -5.71
N GLN A 55 2.60 -1.92 -6.17
CA GLN A 55 2.54 -0.70 -6.97
C GLN A 55 1.79 -0.89 -8.29
N ILE A 56 2.08 -1.98 -9.02
CA ILE A 56 1.41 -2.29 -10.29
C ILE A 56 -0.03 -2.79 -10.12
N ASN A 57 -0.40 -3.22 -8.91
CA ASN A 57 -1.74 -3.68 -8.58
C ASN A 57 -2.65 -2.57 -8.04
N ILE A 58 -2.13 -1.40 -7.69
CA ILE A 58 -2.95 -0.23 -7.28
C ILE A 58 -3.91 0.19 -8.41
N PRO A 59 -3.48 0.39 -9.67
CA PRO A 59 -4.39 0.73 -10.75
C PRO A 59 -5.47 -0.33 -11.00
N LEU A 60 -5.14 -1.61 -10.86
CA LEU A 60 -6.12 -2.70 -11.03
C LEU A 60 -7.20 -2.66 -9.93
N LYS A 61 -6.82 -2.35 -8.70
CA LYS A 61 -7.74 -2.11 -7.60
C LYS A 61 -8.62 -0.88 -7.88
N ASP A 62 -8.05 0.21 -8.36
CA ASP A 62 -8.76 1.46 -8.67
C ASP A 62 -9.71 1.27 -9.87
N ALA A 63 -9.31 0.51 -10.88
CA ALA A 63 -10.18 0.11 -11.99
C ALA A 63 -11.40 -0.70 -11.51
N ALA A 64 -11.22 -1.61 -10.55
CA ALA A 64 -12.31 -2.37 -9.97
C ALA A 64 -13.30 -1.48 -9.20
N ILE A 65 -12.81 -0.50 -8.44
CA ILE A 65 -13.66 0.51 -7.77
C ILE A 65 -14.50 1.27 -8.80
N MET A 66 -13.85 1.78 -9.86
CA MET A 66 -14.53 2.54 -10.91
C MET A 66 -15.56 1.69 -11.67
N ALA A 67 -15.24 0.44 -11.99
CA ALA A 67 -16.14 -0.47 -12.69
C ALA A 67 -17.43 -0.74 -11.88
N ASN A 68 -17.33 -0.77 -10.56
CA ASN A 68 -18.47 -1.01 -9.67
C ASN A 68 -19.18 0.28 -9.23
N CYS A 69 -18.63 1.46 -9.51
CA CYS A 69 -19.19 2.75 -9.10
C CYS A 69 -20.14 3.31 -10.15
N PRO A 70 -21.46 3.44 -9.87
CA PRO A 70 -22.42 4.04 -10.81
C PRO A 70 -22.33 5.58 -10.86
N ASP A 71 -21.71 6.23 -9.86
CA ASP A 71 -21.63 7.68 -9.77
C ASP A 71 -20.54 8.23 -10.70
N GLN A 72 -20.97 9.03 -11.69
CA GLN A 72 -20.07 9.63 -12.66
C GLN A 72 -19.06 10.59 -12.02
N ARG A 73 -19.48 11.39 -11.02
CA ARG A 73 -18.60 12.38 -10.38
C ARG A 73 -17.49 11.68 -9.62
N VAL A 74 -17.84 10.65 -8.86
CA VAL A 74 -16.84 9.83 -8.16
C VAL A 74 -15.84 9.23 -9.15
N ARG A 75 -16.29 8.69 -10.29
CA ARG A 75 -15.37 8.16 -11.31
C ARG A 75 -14.47 9.22 -11.93
N GLN A 76 -14.99 10.44 -12.17
CA GLN A 76 -14.21 11.55 -12.72
C GLN A 76 -13.07 11.99 -11.77
N GLU A 77 -13.28 11.92 -10.48
CA GLU A 77 -12.25 12.23 -9.48
C GLU A 77 -11.32 11.01 -9.26
N TRP A 78 -11.89 9.79 -9.24
CA TRP A 78 -11.12 8.58 -8.96
C TRP A 78 -10.12 8.21 -10.06
N ILE A 79 -10.43 8.52 -11.33
CA ILE A 79 -9.55 8.21 -12.48
C ILE A 79 -8.17 8.86 -12.35
N GLN A 80 -8.07 9.98 -11.64
CA GLN A 80 -6.78 10.66 -11.43
C GLN A 80 -5.79 9.76 -10.68
N ARG A 81 -6.25 8.88 -9.80
CA ARG A 81 -5.40 7.91 -9.09
C ARG A 81 -4.74 6.91 -10.05
N MET A 82 -5.47 6.48 -11.07
CA MET A 82 -4.92 5.61 -12.12
C MET A 82 -3.89 6.37 -12.97
N ILE A 83 -4.20 7.59 -13.37
CA ILE A 83 -3.28 8.45 -14.12
C ILE A 83 -1.99 8.71 -13.32
N ASP A 84 -2.11 8.97 -12.02
CA ASP A 84 -0.94 9.18 -11.15
C ASP A 84 -0.03 7.94 -11.06
N GLN A 85 -0.57 6.74 -11.20
CA GLN A 85 0.18 5.50 -11.08
C GLN A 85 0.68 4.98 -12.44
N ASP A 86 -0.18 4.92 -13.45
CA ASP A 86 0.16 4.39 -14.78
C ASP A 86 0.75 5.47 -15.69
N GLY A 87 0.53 6.76 -15.38
CA GLY A 87 0.93 7.86 -16.22
C GLY A 87 0.00 8.10 -17.41
N VAL A 88 0.39 9.03 -18.25
CA VAL A 88 -0.18 9.29 -19.58
C VAL A 88 0.97 9.27 -20.58
N TYR A 89 0.86 8.43 -21.60
CA TYR A 89 1.94 8.28 -22.57
C TYR A 89 2.44 9.65 -23.09
N PRO A 90 3.74 9.91 -23.10
CA PRO A 90 4.88 8.99 -22.82
C PRO A 90 5.31 8.91 -21.35
N ASP A 91 4.66 9.63 -20.43
CA ASP A 91 5.00 9.64 -19.01
C ASP A 91 4.43 8.39 -18.31
N GLY A 92 5.28 7.65 -17.58
CA GLY A 92 4.94 6.39 -16.91
C GLY A 92 4.45 6.52 -15.45
N GLY A 93 4.21 7.73 -14.96
CA GLY A 93 3.64 7.99 -13.62
C GLY A 93 4.41 7.35 -12.47
N GLY A 94 3.67 6.96 -11.43
CA GLY A 94 4.24 6.35 -10.21
C GLY A 94 4.91 5.00 -10.44
N ARG A 95 4.46 4.23 -11.43
CA ARG A 95 5.12 2.97 -11.83
C ARG A 95 6.53 3.23 -12.34
N GLU A 96 6.70 4.21 -13.22
CA GLU A 96 8.01 4.58 -13.76
C GLU A 96 8.93 5.16 -12.69
N ALA A 97 8.38 6.02 -11.83
CA ALA A 97 9.13 6.55 -10.69
C ALA A 97 9.58 5.45 -9.72
N TRP A 98 8.79 4.36 -9.58
CA TRP A 98 9.21 3.21 -8.77
C TRP A 98 10.29 2.38 -9.44
N LEU A 99 10.27 2.22 -10.76
CA LEU A 99 11.35 1.56 -11.51
C LEU A 99 12.65 2.37 -11.42
N SER A 100 12.56 3.71 -11.43
CA SER A 100 13.73 4.56 -11.17
C SER A 100 14.29 4.37 -9.75
N LEU A 101 13.43 4.14 -8.74
CA LEU A 101 13.88 3.75 -7.41
C LEU A 101 14.59 2.39 -7.43
N ALA A 102 14.07 1.42 -8.19
CA ALA A 102 14.69 0.11 -8.31
C ALA A 102 16.11 0.21 -8.89
N GLU A 103 16.29 0.98 -9.96
CA GLU A 103 17.61 1.24 -10.54
C GLU A 103 18.53 2.00 -9.57
N ALA A 104 17.98 2.97 -8.82
CA ALA A 104 18.71 3.73 -7.83
C ALA A 104 19.24 2.88 -6.67
N VAL A 105 18.58 1.79 -6.33
CA VAL A 105 19.04 0.83 -5.30
C VAL A 105 19.88 -0.32 -5.89
N GLY A 106 20.15 -0.31 -7.21
CA GLY A 106 21.03 -1.28 -7.86
C GLY A 106 20.33 -2.55 -8.36
N LEU A 107 19.01 -2.53 -8.55
CA LEU A 107 18.27 -3.57 -9.28
C LEU A 107 18.17 -3.18 -10.76
N THR A 108 18.05 -4.18 -11.64
CA THR A 108 17.66 -3.90 -13.03
C THR A 108 16.15 -3.83 -13.18
N ARG A 109 15.68 -3.13 -14.20
CA ARG A 109 14.24 -3.06 -14.51
C ARG A 109 13.65 -4.44 -14.79
N GLU A 110 14.39 -5.27 -15.51
CA GLU A 110 13.99 -6.64 -15.85
C GLU A 110 13.78 -7.49 -14.61
N GLN A 111 14.68 -7.42 -13.62
CA GLN A 111 14.56 -8.15 -12.36
C GLN A 111 13.27 -7.78 -11.60
N VAL A 112 12.86 -6.51 -11.68
CA VAL A 112 11.68 -6.04 -10.97
C VAL A 112 10.40 -6.31 -11.78
N ILE A 113 10.43 -6.11 -13.10
CA ILE A 113 9.29 -6.32 -13.99
C ILE A 113 8.96 -7.82 -14.14
N SER A 114 9.96 -8.71 -14.09
CA SER A 114 9.73 -10.16 -14.14
C SER A 114 9.02 -10.70 -12.90
N GLU A 115 8.99 -9.91 -11.81
CA GLU A 115 8.40 -10.29 -10.52
C GLU A 115 9.01 -11.56 -9.90
N GLU A 116 10.14 -12.05 -10.37
CA GLU A 116 10.81 -13.26 -9.86
C GLU A 116 11.24 -13.14 -8.40
N LEU A 117 11.48 -11.91 -7.92
CA LEU A 117 11.86 -11.60 -6.55
C LEU A 117 10.66 -11.44 -5.60
N VAL A 118 9.44 -11.52 -6.12
CA VAL A 118 8.23 -11.28 -5.32
C VAL A 118 7.89 -12.51 -4.49
N LEU A 119 7.89 -12.33 -3.18
CA LEU A 119 7.61 -13.39 -2.21
C LEU A 119 6.13 -13.85 -2.27
N PRO A 120 5.86 -15.14 -2.03
CA PRO A 120 4.49 -15.67 -2.03
C PRO A 120 3.55 -14.94 -1.07
N GLY A 121 4.01 -14.61 0.14
CA GLY A 121 3.21 -13.85 1.11
C GLY A 121 2.82 -12.46 0.63
N VAL A 122 3.71 -11.80 -0.12
CA VAL A 122 3.43 -10.50 -0.74
C VAL A 122 2.38 -10.63 -1.83
N ARG A 123 2.51 -11.64 -2.72
CA ARG A 123 1.48 -11.91 -3.76
C ARG A 123 0.13 -12.16 -3.11
N PHE A 124 0.09 -13.06 -2.13
CA PHE A 124 -1.15 -13.40 -1.43
C PHE A 124 -1.84 -12.17 -0.82
N ALA A 125 -1.09 -11.32 -0.12
CA ALA A 125 -1.62 -10.11 0.51
C ALA A 125 -2.14 -9.10 -0.52
N VAL A 126 -1.39 -8.86 -1.59
CA VAL A 126 -1.78 -7.90 -2.64
C VAL A 126 -2.99 -8.41 -3.44
N ASP A 127 -2.99 -9.69 -3.81
CA ASP A 127 -4.10 -10.32 -4.54
C ASP A 127 -5.38 -10.33 -3.70
N ALA A 128 -5.27 -10.57 -2.38
CA ALA A 128 -6.40 -10.47 -1.46
C ALA A 128 -7.02 -9.07 -1.49
N TYR A 129 -6.19 -8.02 -1.53
CA TYR A 129 -6.65 -6.63 -1.62
C TYR A 129 -7.35 -6.31 -2.93
N VAL A 130 -6.76 -6.70 -4.07
CA VAL A 130 -7.38 -6.49 -5.39
C VAL A 130 -8.70 -7.27 -5.51
N ASN A 131 -8.72 -8.52 -5.03
CA ASN A 131 -9.93 -9.34 -5.03
C ASN A 131 -11.02 -8.80 -4.11
N PHE A 132 -10.65 -8.22 -2.96
CA PHE A 132 -11.57 -7.49 -2.10
C PHE A 132 -12.24 -6.36 -2.90
N ALA A 133 -11.48 -5.50 -3.56
CA ALA A 133 -12.02 -4.39 -4.35
C ALA A 133 -12.93 -4.84 -5.51
N ARG A 134 -12.65 -6.01 -6.10
CA ARG A 134 -13.49 -6.59 -7.17
C ARG A 134 -14.84 -7.12 -6.69
N ARG A 135 -14.93 -7.58 -5.44
CA ARG A 135 -16.07 -8.33 -4.91
C ARG A 135 -16.97 -7.53 -3.97
N THR A 136 -16.44 -6.47 -3.38
CA THR A 136 -17.19 -5.65 -2.43
C THR A 136 -17.88 -4.47 -3.12
N SER A 137 -18.71 -3.75 -2.38
CA SER A 137 -19.29 -2.51 -2.89
C SER A 137 -18.19 -1.48 -3.19
N TRP A 138 -18.42 -0.63 -4.20
CA TRP A 138 -17.46 0.41 -4.55
C TRP A 138 -17.15 1.35 -3.37
N ARG A 139 -18.14 1.58 -2.47
CA ARG A 139 -17.96 2.41 -1.29
C ARG A 139 -17.00 1.78 -0.29
N GLU A 140 -17.17 0.51 0.00
CA GLU A 140 -16.26 -0.24 0.88
C GLU A 140 -14.86 -0.33 0.27
N ALA A 141 -14.78 -0.61 -1.05
CA ALA A 141 -13.51 -0.67 -1.76
C ALA A 141 -12.79 0.69 -1.77
N ALA A 142 -13.50 1.80 -2.02
CA ALA A 142 -12.95 3.15 -1.96
C ALA A 142 -12.43 3.48 -0.55
N SER A 143 -13.25 3.19 0.47
CA SER A 143 -12.93 3.45 1.87
C SER A 143 -11.74 2.63 2.38
N SER A 144 -11.47 1.45 1.81
CA SER A 144 -10.26 0.66 2.12
C SER A 144 -8.97 1.41 1.76
N SER A 145 -9.03 2.41 0.89
CA SER A 145 -7.88 3.25 0.53
C SER A 145 -7.51 4.29 1.59
N LEU A 146 -8.29 4.44 2.67
CA LEU A 146 -8.03 5.43 3.74
C LEU A 146 -6.72 5.22 4.52
N THR A 147 -5.98 4.14 4.30
CA THR A 147 -4.58 4.06 4.76
C THR A 147 -3.70 5.18 4.18
N GLU A 148 -4.16 5.86 3.13
CA GLU A 148 -3.53 7.06 2.57
C GLU A 148 -3.51 8.23 3.55
N LEU A 149 -4.41 8.27 4.56
CA LEU A 149 -4.35 9.22 5.69
C LEU A 149 -2.97 9.22 6.38
N PHE A 150 -2.33 8.06 6.43
CA PHE A 150 -1.06 7.85 7.12
C PHE A 150 0.16 7.89 6.17
N ALA A 151 -0.07 7.89 4.85
CA ALA A 151 0.99 7.79 3.85
C ALA A 151 1.94 9.00 3.80
N PRO A 152 1.52 10.26 4.00
CA PRO A 152 2.44 11.40 3.99
C PRO A 152 3.57 11.26 5.01
N GLN A 153 3.27 10.79 6.22
CA GLN A 153 4.27 10.61 7.26
C GLN A 153 5.38 9.62 6.85
N ILE A 154 5.01 8.48 6.25
CA ILE A 154 5.98 7.46 5.86
C ILE A 154 6.85 7.91 4.66
N HIS A 155 6.29 8.70 3.72
CA HIS A 155 7.05 9.25 2.60
C HIS A 155 8.01 10.33 3.08
N GLN A 156 7.54 11.23 3.93
CA GLN A 156 8.37 12.27 4.53
C GLN A 156 9.55 11.67 5.31
N SER A 157 9.27 10.67 6.16
CA SER A 157 10.31 10.03 6.96
C SER A 157 11.40 9.38 6.10
N ARG A 158 11.04 8.79 4.94
CA ARG A 158 12.03 8.23 4.01
C ARG A 158 12.89 9.30 3.35
N LEU A 159 12.30 10.40 2.92
CA LEU A 159 13.04 11.52 2.33
C LEU A 159 14.01 12.17 3.33
N GLU A 160 13.71 12.11 4.62
CA GLU A 160 14.57 12.66 5.68
C GLU A 160 15.66 11.70 6.15
N SER A 161 15.36 10.39 6.21
CA SER A 161 16.26 9.40 6.80
C SER A 161 17.14 8.70 5.77
N TRP A 162 16.60 8.29 4.64
CA TRP A 162 17.32 7.45 3.68
C TRP A 162 18.54 8.12 3.04
N PRO A 163 18.53 9.41 2.66
CA PRO A 163 19.74 10.05 2.14
C PRO A 163 20.89 10.09 3.15
N LYS A 164 20.57 10.08 4.45
CA LYS A 164 21.58 10.09 5.53
C LYS A 164 22.16 8.70 5.77
N HIS A 165 21.31 7.67 5.74
CA HIS A 165 21.68 6.31 6.12
C HIS A 165 22.13 5.45 4.93
N TYR A 166 21.62 5.76 3.73
CA TYR A 166 21.88 4.99 2.51
C TYR A 166 22.43 5.91 1.39
N PRO A 167 23.62 6.52 1.56
CA PRO A 167 24.18 7.48 0.60
C PRO A 167 24.49 6.85 -0.77
N TRP A 168 24.44 5.53 -0.86
CA TRP A 168 24.59 4.77 -2.11
C TRP A 168 23.33 4.77 -2.97
N ILE A 169 22.15 5.15 -2.42
CA ILE A 169 20.91 5.29 -3.21
C ILE A 169 21.00 6.60 -4.01
N LYS A 170 20.85 6.50 -5.31
CA LYS A 170 20.90 7.66 -6.21
C LYS A 170 19.67 8.56 -6.02
N GLU A 171 19.87 9.86 -6.24
CA GLU A 171 18.87 10.91 -6.01
C GLU A 171 17.57 10.70 -6.80
N GLU A 172 17.65 10.16 -8.01
CA GLU A 172 16.51 9.87 -8.89
C GLU A 172 15.51 8.91 -8.24
N GLY A 173 15.98 8.02 -7.37
CA GLY A 173 15.15 7.06 -6.64
C GLY A 173 14.12 7.69 -5.70
N TYR A 174 14.34 8.94 -5.28
CA TYR A 174 13.41 9.61 -4.35
C TYR A 174 12.21 10.28 -5.02
N THR A 175 12.16 10.31 -6.35
CA THR A 175 11.09 10.97 -7.13
C THR A 175 9.70 10.45 -6.76
N TYR A 176 9.53 9.14 -6.61
CA TYR A 176 8.28 8.53 -6.19
C TYR A 176 7.77 9.11 -4.86
N PHE A 177 8.62 9.18 -3.85
CA PHE A 177 8.22 9.65 -2.52
C PHE A 177 7.85 11.13 -2.52
N ARG A 178 8.54 11.95 -3.32
CA ARG A 178 8.23 13.38 -3.48
C ARG A 178 6.87 13.59 -4.14
N SER A 179 6.58 12.90 -5.22
CA SER A 179 5.28 13.00 -5.92
C SER A 179 4.12 12.57 -5.02
N ARG A 180 4.31 11.51 -4.21
CA ARG A 180 3.27 11.03 -3.30
C ARG A 180 2.91 12.02 -2.18
N LEU A 181 3.81 12.92 -1.78
CA LEU A 181 3.49 13.95 -0.77
C LEU A 181 2.41 14.93 -1.25
N SER A 182 2.42 15.30 -2.53
CA SER A 182 1.42 16.20 -3.11
C SER A 182 0.11 15.48 -3.46
N GLN A 183 0.19 14.27 -4.00
CA GLN A 183 -0.96 13.48 -4.44
C GLN A 183 -1.81 12.97 -3.27
N ALA A 184 -1.16 12.51 -2.19
CA ALA A 184 -1.85 11.87 -1.06
C ALA A 184 -2.90 12.77 -0.40
N ARG A 185 -2.68 14.09 -0.35
CA ARG A 185 -3.62 15.03 0.27
C ARG A 185 -4.98 15.03 -0.45
N ARG A 186 -4.98 15.15 -1.78
CA ARG A 186 -6.20 15.10 -2.61
C ARG A 186 -6.93 13.77 -2.44
N ASP A 187 -6.19 12.66 -2.49
CA ASP A 187 -6.73 11.31 -2.42
C ASP A 187 -7.40 11.03 -1.08
N VAL A 188 -6.84 11.57 0.00
CA VAL A 188 -7.37 11.48 1.36
C VAL A 188 -8.71 12.22 1.48
N GLU A 189 -8.77 13.47 1.05
CA GLU A 189 -9.99 14.30 1.14
C GLU A 189 -11.16 13.62 0.43
N HIS A 190 -10.94 13.13 -0.79
CA HIS A 190 -11.97 12.43 -1.56
C HIS A 190 -12.40 11.11 -0.90
N GLY A 191 -11.45 10.28 -0.48
CA GLY A 191 -11.76 9.00 0.18
C GLY A 191 -12.49 9.18 1.51
N LEU A 192 -12.12 10.18 2.31
CA LEU A 192 -12.76 10.49 3.59
C LEU A 192 -14.20 10.99 3.39
N THR A 193 -14.44 11.87 2.43
CA THR A 193 -15.77 12.34 2.07
C THR A 193 -16.69 11.17 1.70
N ILE A 194 -16.26 10.30 0.78
CA ILE A 194 -17.03 9.09 0.41
C ILE A 194 -17.35 8.25 1.64
N THR A 195 -16.39 8.08 2.54
CA THR A 195 -16.54 7.24 3.72
C THR A 195 -17.53 7.84 4.71
N LEU A 196 -17.35 9.10 5.08
CA LEU A 196 -18.23 9.78 6.03
C LEU A 196 -19.67 9.89 5.49
N ASP A 197 -19.86 10.03 4.18
CA ASP A 197 -21.18 10.10 3.57
C ASP A 197 -21.88 8.73 3.45
N SER A 198 -21.13 7.66 3.35
CA SER A 198 -21.66 6.32 3.05
C SER A 198 -21.98 5.48 4.29
N PHE A 199 -21.28 5.67 5.40
CA PHE A 199 -21.37 4.80 6.59
C PHE A 199 -22.00 5.55 7.77
N LYS A 200 -23.34 5.41 7.91
CA LYS A 200 -24.15 6.21 8.83
C LYS A 200 -24.71 5.40 10.01
N THR A 201 -24.84 4.07 9.90
CA THR A 201 -25.33 3.22 11.00
C THR A 201 -24.18 2.61 11.79
N VAL A 202 -24.48 2.10 12.99
CA VAL A 202 -23.49 1.41 13.83
C VAL A 202 -22.80 0.28 13.06
N GLU A 203 -23.59 -0.59 12.42
CA GLU A 203 -23.11 -1.75 11.70
C GLU A 203 -22.23 -1.33 10.50
N GLN A 204 -22.64 -0.28 9.80
CA GLN A 204 -21.86 0.26 8.68
C GLN A 204 -20.51 0.82 9.16
N GLN A 205 -20.50 1.58 10.25
CA GLN A 205 -19.27 2.17 10.80
C GLN A 205 -18.33 1.10 11.34
N GLU A 206 -18.86 0.11 12.08
CA GLU A 206 -18.08 -1.05 12.53
C GLU A 206 -17.48 -1.81 11.33
N ARG A 207 -18.28 -2.07 10.30
CA ARG A 207 -17.83 -2.71 9.05
C ARG A 207 -16.71 -1.91 8.36
N MET A 208 -16.83 -0.59 8.32
CA MET A 208 -15.80 0.25 7.73
C MET A 208 -14.48 0.18 8.52
N LEU A 209 -14.52 0.18 9.84
CA LEU A 209 -13.34 0.03 10.69
C LEU A 209 -12.67 -1.35 10.52
N GLU A 210 -13.45 -2.41 10.29
CA GLU A 210 -12.93 -3.75 9.94
C GLU A 210 -12.23 -3.74 8.56
N ILE A 211 -12.82 -3.07 7.58
CA ILE A 211 -12.24 -2.93 6.23
C ILE A 211 -10.91 -2.20 6.29
N LEU A 212 -10.84 -1.11 7.07
CA LEU A 212 -9.59 -0.38 7.25
C LEU A 212 -8.55 -1.25 7.96
N GLN A 213 -8.96 -2.03 8.98
CA GLN A 213 -8.07 -2.99 9.65
C GLN A 213 -7.54 -4.03 8.67
N PHE A 214 -8.40 -4.65 7.87
CA PHE A 214 -8.00 -5.59 6.82
C PHE A 214 -6.93 -5.00 5.89
N LYS A 215 -7.10 -3.74 5.49
CA LYS A 215 -6.09 -3.08 4.65
C LYS A 215 -4.77 -2.81 5.39
N LEU A 216 -4.82 -2.48 6.66
CA LEU A 216 -3.63 -2.33 7.50
C LEU A 216 -2.90 -3.66 7.64
N ASP A 217 -3.64 -4.76 7.85
CA ASP A 217 -3.10 -6.12 7.99
C ASP A 217 -2.40 -6.56 6.69
N ILE A 218 -2.93 -6.21 5.50
CA ILE A 218 -2.26 -6.44 4.22
C ILE A 218 -0.88 -5.76 4.18
N LEU A 219 -0.79 -4.51 4.63
CA LEU A 219 0.48 -3.77 4.63
C LEU A 219 1.49 -4.37 5.61
N TRP A 220 1.03 -4.88 6.75
CA TRP A 220 1.84 -5.62 7.72
C TRP A 220 2.33 -6.94 7.13
N THR A 221 1.44 -7.74 6.54
CA THR A 221 1.76 -9.05 5.93
C THR A 221 2.84 -8.94 4.85
N ILE A 222 2.86 -7.85 4.08
CA ILE A 222 3.94 -7.58 3.11
C ILE A 222 5.30 -7.48 3.82
N LEU A 223 5.37 -6.77 4.94
CA LEU A 223 6.62 -6.61 5.70
C LEU A 223 6.97 -7.84 6.53
N ASP A 224 5.97 -8.60 7.02
CA ASP A 224 6.17 -9.90 7.66
C ASP A 224 6.86 -10.88 6.70
N ALA A 225 6.38 -10.96 5.46
CA ALA A 225 6.99 -11.82 4.44
C ALA A 225 8.46 -11.46 4.18
N LEU A 226 8.77 -10.16 4.11
CA LEU A 226 10.14 -9.67 3.99
C LEU A 226 10.98 -9.97 5.23
N SER A 227 10.42 -9.82 6.43
CA SER A 227 11.12 -10.12 7.69
C SER A 227 11.49 -11.60 7.77
N LEU A 228 10.55 -12.50 7.46
CA LEU A 228 10.79 -13.93 7.45
C LEU A 228 11.93 -14.30 6.49
N ALA A 229 11.91 -13.75 5.28
CA ALA A 229 12.88 -14.09 4.25
C ALA A 229 14.27 -13.45 4.48
N TYR A 230 14.32 -12.18 4.86
CA TYR A 230 15.56 -11.38 4.81
C TYR A 230 16.08 -10.92 6.19
N VAL A 231 15.32 -11.09 7.26
CA VAL A 231 15.78 -10.84 8.64
C VAL A 231 15.99 -12.15 9.37
N HIS A 232 15.00 -13.05 9.30
CA HIS A 232 15.05 -14.34 9.97
C HIS A 232 15.67 -15.45 9.13
N ASN A 233 16.05 -15.16 7.87
CA ASN A 233 16.66 -16.09 6.93
C ASN A 233 15.84 -17.39 6.73
N GLN A 234 14.52 -17.27 6.86
CA GLN A 234 13.61 -18.34 6.51
C GLN A 234 13.33 -18.23 5.02
N ALA A 235 13.97 -19.07 4.24
CA ALA A 235 13.75 -19.09 2.79
C ALA A 235 12.27 -19.26 2.49
N PRO A 236 11.73 -18.56 1.47
CA PRO A 236 10.41 -18.83 0.96
C PRO A 236 10.28 -20.32 0.64
N TYR A 237 9.12 -20.90 0.91
CA TYR A 237 8.91 -22.34 0.69
C TYR A 237 9.22 -22.79 -0.74
N GLN A 238 9.10 -21.91 -1.72
CA GLN A 238 9.52 -22.15 -3.10
C GLN A 238 11.01 -22.47 -3.21
N SER A 239 11.87 -21.80 -2.42
CA SER A 239 13.30 -22.07 -2.41
C SER A 239 13.63 -23.36 -1.62
N VAL A 240 12.89 -23.59 -0.54
CA VAL A 240 13.04 -24.81 0.29
C VAL A 240 12.66 -26.06 -0.49
N THR A 241 11.72 -25.91 -1.42
CA THR A 241 11.09 -27.03 -2.13
C THR A 241 11.53 -27.16 -3.58
N THR A 242 12.69 -26.60 -3.94
CA THR A 242 13.23 -26.66 -5.31
C THR A 242 13.24 -28.10 -5.85
N ASP A 243 13.52 -29.09 -5.02
CA ASP A 243 13.55 -30.50 -5.38
C ASP A 243 12.25 -31.24 -5.03
N ASN A 244 11.26 -30.56 -4.49
CA ASN A 244 9.99 -31.16 -4.10
C ASN A 244 8.94 -31.06 -5.21
N VAL A 245 8.29 -32.16 -5.46
CA VAL A 245 7.33 -32.32 -6.56
C VAL A 245 6.09 -31.44 -6.41
N TRP A 246 5.64 -31.17 -5.20
CA TRP A 246 4.37 -30.51 -4.94
C TRP A 246 4.40 -28.98 -5.12
N HIS A 247 5.57 -28.42 -5.43
CA HIS A 247 5.74 -27.00 -5.77
C HIS A 247 6.19 -26.75 -7.21
N LYS A 248 6.21 -27.78 -8.03
CA LYS A 248 6.57 -27.66 -9.44
C LYS A 248 5.38 -27.29 -10.30
#